data_52e26db1b1556e078624d0e9fd93d162
#
_entry.id   52e26db1b1556e078624d0e9fd93d162
#
_cell.length_a   1.000
_cell.length_b   1.000
_cell.length_c   1.000
_cell.angle_alpha   90.00
_cell.angle_beta   90.00
_cell.angle_gamma   90.00
#
_symmetry.space_group_name_H-M   'P 1'
#
loop_
_entity.id
_entity.type
_entity.pdbx_description
1 polymer ?
#
loop_
_entity_poly.entity_id
_entity_poly.type
_entity_poly.pdbx_seq_one_letter_code
_entity_poly.pdbx_strand_id
1 'polypeptide(L)'
;MRLKINDRIKKKIKFYQYSFIKKISGRVKIMYNRFVLNETSYHGAGAVKAVAEEITARGFKKAFVASDPDLIKFGVSKKVTDVLDDAGIAYEMFSEIKPNPTIQNVQSGVEAFKASGADCIVAIGGGSSMDTAKAIGIIIKNPEFADVRSLEGVAPTKNKCVPIIAVPTTAGTAAEVTINYVITDAEKNRKMVCVDVHDIPVVAVVDPDMMSSMPKGLTAATGMDALTHAIEGYITKGAWAMSDMFHLKAIEIISKSLRGAVENTDSIRENLDMKKIYEILE
;
A
#
# COMPACT_ATOMS: atom_id res chain seq x y z
N MET A 1 17.87 -3.39 -36.98
CA MET A 1 18.52 -3.48 -35.64
C MET A 1 18.02 -4.74 -34.96
N ARG A 2 18.81 -5.85 -34.90
CA ARG A 2 18.40 -7.10 -34.24
C ARG A 2 18.67 -6.95 -32.74
N LEU A 3 17.63 -6.83 -31.93
CA LEU A 3 17.70 -6.90 -30.46
C LEU A 3 18.32 -8.26 -30.09
N LYS A 4 19.53 -8.26 -29.51
CA LYS A 4 20.09 -9.45 -28.85
C LYS A 4 19.29 -9.70 -27.57
N ILE A 5 18.29 -10.55 -27.66
CA ILE A 5 17.51 -11.00 -26.51
C ILE A 5 18.45 -11.81 -25.61
N ASN A 6 18.62 -11.36 -24.37
CA ASN A 6 19.45 -11.99 -23.34
C ASN A 6 19.06 -13.46 -23.15
N ASP A 7 20.02 -14.35 -22.94
CA ASP A 7 19.79 -15.80 -22.82
C ASP A 7 18.85 -16.20 -21.69
N ARG A 8 18.73 -15.35 -20.68
CA ARG A 8 17.77 -15.54 -19.58
C ARG A 8 16.33 -15.31 -20.04
N ILE A 9 16.12 -14.33 -20.91
CA ILE A 9 14.80 -14.06 -21.55
C ILE A 9 14.46 -15.23 -22.49
N LYS A 10 15.41 -15.73 -23.26
CA LYS A 10 15.22 -16.93 -24.11
C LYS A 10 14.88 -18.17 -23.28
N LYS A 11 15.53 -18.37 -22.11
CA LYS A 11 15.20 -19.46 -21.19
C LYS A 11 13.79 -19.32 -20.60
N LYS A 12 13.36 -18.10 -20.23
CA LYS A 12 11.98 -17.86 -19.76
C LYS A 12 10.95 -18.06 -20.87
N ILE A 13 11.20 -17.56 -22.08
CA ILE A 13 10.34 -17.79 -23.24
C ILE A 13 10.22 -19.32 -23.52
N LYS A 14 11.33 -20.06 -23.49
CA LYS A 14 11.33 -21.52 -23.62
C LYS A 14 10.54 -22.20 -22.48
N PHE A 15 10.66 -21.71 -21.25
CA PHE A 15 9.88 -22.24 -20.12
C PHE A 15 8.38 -22.02 -20.28
N TYR A 16 7.98 -20.83 -20.73
CA TYR A 16 6.55 -20.53 -21.01
C TYR A 16 6.05 -21.33 -22.21
N GLN A 17 6.85 -21.47 -23.27
CA GLN A 17 6.52 -22.35 -24.41
C GLN A 17 6.41 -23.81 -23.99
N TYR A 18 7.33 -24.32 -23.16
CA TYR A 18 7.27 -25.67 -22.65
C TYR A 18 6.08 -25.92 -21.71
N SER A 19 5.76 -24.96 -20.87
CA SER A 19 4.56 -24.97 -20.03
C SER A 19 3.28 -24.95 -20.88
N PHE A 20 3.25 -24.19 -21.95
CA PHE A 20 2.16 -24.13 -22.91
C PHE A 20 1.98 -25.46 -23.67
N ILE A 21 3.07 -26.06 -24.14
CA ILE A 21 3.05 -27.35 -24.86
C ILE A 21 2.67 -28.51 -23.93
N LYS A 22 3.15 -28.53 -22.68
CA LYS A 22 2.76 -29.52 -21.68
C LYS A 22 1.26 -29.43 -21.30
N LYS A 23 0.65 -28.25 -21.49
CA LYS A 23 -0.77 -27.99 -21.32
C LYS A 23 -1.65 -28.67 -22.38
N ILE A 24 -1.09 -28.94 -23.57
CA ILE A 24 -1.84 -29.55 -24.70
C ILE A 24 -1.89 -31.08 -24.62
N SER A 25 -0.98 -31.71 -23.90
CA SER A 25 -0.78 -33.18 -23.93
C SER A 25 -1.34 -33.97 -22.75
N GLY A 26 -2.06 -33.39 -21.81
CA GLY A 26 -2.71 -34.16 -20.74
C GLY A 26 -3.23 -33.31 -19.59
N ARG A 27 -4.49 -33.50 -19.26
CA ARG A 27 -5.28 -32.86 -18.20
C ARG A 27 -4.85 -31.43 -17.89
N VAL A 28 -5.43 -30.49 -18.62
CA VAL A 28 -5.22 -29.03 -18.44
C VAL A 28 -5.56 -28.67 -16.98
N LYS A 29 -4.55 -28.56 -16.14
CA LYS A 29 -4.70 -27.84 -14.89
C LYS A 29 -4.86 -26.37 -15.30
N ILE A 30 -6.08 -25.85 -15.28
CA ILE A 30 -6.33 -24.44 -15.55
C ILE A 30 -5.59 -23.66 -14.46
N MET A 31 -4.42 -23.08 -14.81
CA MET A 31 -3.71 -22.15 -13.96
C MET A 31 -4.20 -20.75 -14.32
N TYR A 32 -4.96 -20.17 -13.42
CA TYR A 32 -5.32 -18.75 -13.48
C TYR A 32 -4.52 -17.99 -12.44
N ASN A 33 -4.20 -16.74 -12.76
CA ASN A 33 -3.57 -15.82 -11.82
C ASN A 33 -4.61 -14.77 -11.42
N ARG A 34 -4.63 -14.41 -10.14
CA ARG A 34 -5.50 -13.35 -9.61
C ARG A 34 -4.67 -12.09 -9.44
N PHE A 35 -5.21 -10.97 -9.90
CA PHE A 35 -4.67 -9.64 -9.68
C PHE A 35 -5.75 -8.78 -9.02
N VAL A 36 -5.40 -8.14 -7.90
CA VAL A 36 -6.32 -7.31 -7.12
C VAL A 36 -5.71 -5.92 -7.04
N LEU A 37 -6.50 -4.90 -7.36
CA LEU A 37 -6.10 -3.50 -7.36
C LEU A 37 -7.10 -2.66 -6.57
N ASN A 38 -6.70 -1.44 -6.21
CA ASN A 38 -7.59 -0.39 -5.74
C ASN A 38 -8.65 -0.09 -6.81
N GLU A 39 -9.77 0.47 -6.40
CA GLU A 39 -10.78 0.97 -7.34
C GLU A 39 -10.24 2.18 -8.12
N THR A 40 -9.48 3.06 -7.41
CA THR A 40 -8.86 4.25 -7.99
C THR A 40 -7.49 4.49 -7.39
N SER A 41 -6.56 5.01 -8.19
CA SER A 41 -5.23 5.38 -7.73
C SER A 41 -4.80 6.70 -8.38
N TYR A 42 -4.32 7.64 -7.55
CA TYR A 42 -3.83 8.95 -7.98
C TYR A 42 -2.32 9.02 -7.75
N HIS A 43 -1.58 9.49 -8.74
CA HIS A 43 -0.13 9.56 -8.68
C HIS A 43 0.38 10.92 -9.13
N GLY A 44 1.28 11.53 -8.35
CA GLY A 44 1.97 12.77 -8.72
C GLY A 44 1.86 13.86 -7.68
N ALA A 45 2.67 14.92 -7.87
CA ALA A 45 2.71 16.06 -6.97
C ALA A 45 1.36 16.79 -6.94
N GLY A 46 0.83 17.03 -5.74
CA GLY A 46 -0.47 17.65 -5.53
C GLY A 46 -1.65 16.65 -5.59
N ALA A 47 -1.40 15.35 -5.77
CA ALA A 47 -2.45 14.32 -5.77
C ALA A 47 -3.24 14.28 -4.44
N VAL A 48 -2.68 14.78 -3.35
CA VAL A 48 -3.35 14.86 -2.03
C VAL A 48 -4.73 15.53 -2.10
N LYS A 49 -4.97 16.42 -3.07
CA LYS A 49 -6.27 17.08 -3.29
C LYS A 49 -7.39 16.08 -3.62
N ALA A 50 -7.05 14.97 -4.25
CA ALA A 50 -8.02 13.93 -4.59
C ALA A 50 -8.67 13.29 -3.35
N VAL A 51 -8.09 13.42 -2.17
CA VAL A 51 -8.69 12.89 -0.92
C VAL A 51 -10.07 13.51 -0.69
N ALA A 52 -10.20 14.83 -0.77
CA ALA A 52 -11.49 15.52 -0.58
C ALA A 52 -12.45 15.26 -1.76
N GLU A 53 -11.94 15.19 -2.97
CA GLU A 53 -12.72 14.88 -4.17
C GLU A 53 -13.36 13.49 -4.07
N GLU A 54 -12.60 12.46 -3.67
CA GLU A 54 -13.08 11.09 -3.51
C GLU A 54 -14.07 10.94 -2.35
N ILE A 55 -13.82 11.60 -1.21
CA ILE A 55 -14.76 11.62 -0.09
C ILE A 55 -16.11 12.18 -0.53
N THR A 56 -16.06 13.32 -1.23
CA THR A 56 -17.27 13.99 -1.73
C THR A 56 -17.99 13.15 -2.79
N ALA A 57 -17.26 12.65 -3.79
CA ALA A 57 -17.84 11.87 -4.88
C ALA A 57 -18.48 10.56 -4.40
N ARG A 58 -17.89 9.92 -3.39
CA ARG A 58 -18.41 8.70 -2.77
C ARG A 58 -19.53 8.97 -1.75
N GLY A 59 -19.77 10.22 -1.42
CA GLY A 59 -20.83 10.65 -0.50
C GLY A 59 -20.55 10.36 0.97
N PHE A 60 -19.27 10.17 1.35
CA PHE A 60 -18.87 10.01 2.74
C PHE A 60 -19.10 11.32 3.52
N LYS A 61 -19.47 11.20 4.80
CA LYS A 61 -19.89 12.34 5.62
C LYS A 61 -18.85 12.77 6.64
N LYS A 62 -18.10 11.81 7.18
CA LYS A 62 -17.07 12.08 8.19
C LYS A 62 -15.90 11.11 8.00
N ALA A 63 -14.69 11.62 7.97
CA ALA A 63 -13.47 10.81 7.86
C ALA A 63 -12.88 10.48 9.23
N PHE A 64 -12.40 9.26 9.41
CA PHE A 64 -11.53 8.89 10.51
C PHE A 64 -10.08 8.98 10.00
N VAL A 65 -9.37 10.02 10.41
CA VAL A 65 -8.00 10.29 9.95
C VAL A 65 -7.01 9.57 10.86
N ALA A 66 -6.42 8.50 10.37
CA ALA A 66 -5.46 7.68 11.10
C ALA A 66 -4.02 8.05 10.71
N SER A 67 -3.25 8.61 11.64
CA SER A 67 -1.86 9.02 11.40
C SER A 67 -1.01 8.86 12.66
N ASP A 68 0.31 8.67 12.51
CA ASP A 68 1.18 8.58 13.65
C ASP A 68 1.51 9.99 14.25
N PRO A 69 1.89 10.04 15.55
CA PRO A 69 2.15 11.30 16.23
C PRO A 69 3.26 12.15 15.61
N ASP A 70 4.28 11.53 15.02
CA ASP A 70 5.40 12.27 14.44
C ASP A 70 4.99 12.97 13.15
N LEU A 71 4.20 12.33 12.29
CA LEU A 71 3.65 12.95 11.09
C LEU A 71 2.73 14.13 11.41
N ILE A 72 1.97 14.03 12.51
CA ILE A 72 1.15 15.14 13.01
C ILE A 72 2.04 16.27 13.51
N LYS A 73 3.01 15.96 14.37
CA LYS A 73 3.95 16.92 14.94
C LYS A 73 4.78 17.67 13.90
N PHE A 74 5.21 16.99 12.84
CA PHE A 74 6.00 17.58 11.77
C PHE A 74 5.15 18.19 10.64
N GLY A 75 3.82 18.21 10.79
CA GLY A 75 2.90 18.87 9.87
C GLY A 75 2.69 18.13 8.54
N VAL A 76 3.14 16.88 8.43
CA VAL A 76 2.90 16.06 7.21
C VAL A 76 1.42 15.75 7.08
N SER A 77 0.78 15.29 8.18
CA SER A 77 -0.66 15.00 8.19
C SER A 77 -1.50 16.26 7.95
N LYS A 78 -0.98 17.45 8.32
CA LYS A 78 -1.65 18.73 8.10
C LYS A 78 -1.92 19.00 6.62
N LYS A 79 -1.07 18.53 5.72
CA LYS A 79 -1.30 18.69 4.26
C LYS A 79 -2.60 18.02 3.80
N VAL A 80 -3.00 16.93 4.45
CA VAL A 80 -4.26 16.24 4.17
C VAL A 80 -5.43 16.88 4.92
N THR A 81 -5.24 17.23 6.21
CA THR A 81 -6.32 17.87 6.98
C THR A 81 -6.67 19.25 6.45
N ASP A 82 -5.71 20.02 5.93
CA ASP A 82 -6.00 21.29 5.26
C ASP A 82 -6.91 21.09 4.02
N VAL A 83 -6.70 20.03 3.25
CA VAL A 83 -7.58 19.69 2.11
C VAL A 83 -8.99 19.33 2.58
N LEU A 84 -9.11 18.63 3.72
CA LEU A 84 -10.42 18.30 4.31
C LEU A 84 -11.11 19.57 4.85
N ASP A 85 -10.37 20.44 5.56
CA ASP A 85 -10.86 21.69 6.11
C ASP A 85 -11.35 22.64 5.00
N ASP A 86 -10.55 22.80 3.92
CA ASP A 86 -10.90 23.64 2.76
C ASP A 86 -12.17 23.12 2.05
N ALA A 87 -12.41 21.83 2.06
CA ALA A 87 -13.61 21.21 1.50
C ALA A 87 -14.80 21.13 2.46
N GLY A 88 -14.64 21.58 3.71
CA GLY A 88 -15.66 21.49 4.75
C GLY A 88 -16.03 20.07 5.17
N ILE A 89 -15.10 19.13 5.03
CA ILE A 89 -15.30 17.71 5.38
C ILE A 89 -14.95 17.50 6.84
N ALA A 90 -15.95 17.03 7.62
CA ALA A 90 -15.74 16.70 9.03
C ALA A 90 -14.80 15.49 9.18
N TYR A 91 -13.93 15.52 10.17
CA TYR A 91 -13.06 14.40 10.48
C TYR A 91 -12.80 14.26 11.98
N GLU A 92 -12.32 13.08 12.37
CA GLU A 92 -11.81 12.77 13.71
C GLU A 92 -10.38 12.23 13.57
N MET A 93 -9.44 12.81 14.32
CA MET A 93 -8.04 12.41 14.28
C MET A 93 -7.77 11.27 15.26
N PHE A 94 -7.19 10.18 14.76
CA PHE A 94 -6.68 9.08 15.59
C PHE A 94 -5.14 9.02 15.44
N SER A 95 -4.46 9.24 16.56
CA SER A 95 -3.00 9.36 16.61
C SER A 95 -2.29 8.25 17.40
N GLU A 96 -3.00 7.24 17.87
CA GLU A 96 -2.41 6.14 18.64
C GLU A 96 -1.73 5.08 17.77
N ILE A 97 -1.17 5.49 16.64
CA ILE A 97 -0.43 4.61 15.75
C ILE A 97 1.03 4.54 16.20
N LYS A 98 1.55 3.33 16.23
CA LYS A 98 2.93 3.05 16.63
C LYS A 98 3.67 2.26 15.54
N PRO A 99 5.01 2.40 15.44
CA PRO A 99 5.81 1.46 14.67
C PRO A 99 5.54 0.02 15.14
N ASN A 100 5.36 -0.91 14.18
CA ASN A 100 4.95 -2.29 14.45
C ASN A 100 3.65 -2.35 15.29
N PRO A 101 2.50 -1.96 14.72
CA PRO A 101 1.25 -1.80 15.44
C PRO A 101 0.87 -3.08 16.18
N THR A 102 0.40 -2.93 17.41
CA THR A 102 0.02 -4.04 18.27
C THR A 102 -1.48 -4.31 18.20
N ILE A 103 -1.89 -5.48 18.68
CA ILE A 103 -3.30 -5.83 18.88
C ILE A 103 -4.02 -4.72 19.65
N GLN A 104 -3.40 -4.17 20.70
CA GLN A 104 -3.98 -3.14 21.52
C GLN A 104 -4.20 -1.81 20.76
N ASN A 105 -3.26 -1.43 19.87
CA ASN A 105 -3.44 -0.25 19.02
C ASN A 105 -4.65 -0.42 18.08
N VAL A 106 -4.83 -1.62 17.53
CA VAL A 106 -6.02 -1.91 16.70
C VAL A 106 -7.30 -1.82 17.52
N GLN A 107 -7.32 -2.40 18.72
CA GLN A 107 -8.49 -2.35 19.60
C GLN A 107 -8.88 -0.93 20.00
N SER A 108 -7.89 -0.10 20.42
CA SER A 108 -8.12 1.34 20.69
C SER A 108 -8.69 2.05 19.46
N GLY A 109 -8.15 1.75 18.27
CA GLY A 109 -8.64 2.34 17.02
C GLY A 109 -10.06 1.91 16.64
N VAL A 110 -10.43 0.67 16.89
CA VAL A 110 -11.81 0.17 16.68
C VAL A 110 -12.80 0.94 17.58
N GLU A 111 -12.47 1.14 18.86
CA GLU A 111 -13.35 1.88 19.78
C GLU A 111 -13.39 3.37 19.39
N ALA A 112 -12.26 3.98 19.04
CA ALA A 112 -12.23 5.35 18.58
C ALA A 112 -13.04 5.55 17.28
N PHE A 113 -12.95 4.62 16.32
CA PHE A 113 -13.75 4.66 15.10
C PHE A 113 -15.24 4.60 15.39
N LYS A 114 -15.70 3.67 16.26
CA LYS A 114 -17.10 3.58 16.65
C LYS A 114 -17.61 4.86 17.31
N ALA A 115 -16.80 5.47 18.18
CA ALA A 115 -17.16 6.70 18.88
C ALA A 115 -17.20 7.92 17.95
N SER A 116 -16.37 7.93 16.90
CA SER A 116 -16.26 9.06 15.95
C SER A 116 -17.50 9.27 15.08
N GLY A 117 -18.26 8.21 14.81
CA GLY A 117 -19.34 8.24 13.83
C GLY A 117 -18.89 8.43 12.39
N ALA A 118 -17.61 8.19 12.10
CA ALA A 118 -17.04 8.26 10.75
C ALA A 118 -17.54 7.09 9.87
N ASP A 119 -17.56 7.31 8.55
CA ASP A 119 -18.01 6.33 7.56
C ASP A 119 -16.93 5.92 6.56
N CYS A 120 -15.76 6.58 6.61
CA CYS A 120 -14.55 6.20 5.88
C CYS A 120 -13.29 6.43 6.73
N ILE A 121 -12.17 5.83 6.32
CA ILE A 121 -10.86 6.02 6.96
C ILE A 121 -9.95 6.72 5.95
N VAL A 122 -9.25 7.77 6.38
CA VAL A 122 -8.12 8.36 5.66
C VAL A 122 -6.84 7.94 6.40
N ALA A 123 -6.11 6.99 5.84
CA ALA A 123 -4.88 6.49 6.43
C ALA A 123 -3.67 7.26 5.89
N ILE A 124 -2.98 8.01 6.78
CA ILE A 124 -1.82 8.82 6.43
C ILE A 124 -0.59 8.22 7.11
N GLY A 125 0.40 7.80 6.34
CA GLY A 125 1.64 7.29 6.92
C GLY A 125 2.31 6.19 6.12
N GLY A 126 3.22 5.48 6.76
CA GLY A 126 3.86 4.28 6.22
C GLY A 126 3.02 3.01 6.48
N GLY A 127 3.68 1.85 6.35
CA GLY A 127 3.02 0.55 6.55
C GLY A 127 2.25 0.45 7.87
N SER A 128 2.80 0.96 8.98
CA SER A 128 2.13 0.87 10.30
C SER A 128 0.77 1.57 10.34
N SER A 129 0.64 2.76 9.72
CA SER A 129 -0.64 3.48 9.63
C SER A 129 -1.64 2.72 8.76
N MET A 130 -1.17 2.21 7.61
CA MET A 130 -2.00 1.44 6.69
C MET A 130 -2.48 0.12 7.32
N ASP A 131 -1.57 -0.63 7.95
CA ASP A 131 -1.86 -1.91 8.60
C ASP A 131 -2.88 -1.74 9.73
N THR A 132 -2.71 -0.69 10.55
CA THR A 132 -3.67 -0.36 11.61
C THR A 132 -5.05 -0.01 11.03
N ALA A 133 -5.10 0.82 9.98
CA ALA A 133 -6.35 1.22 9.34
C ALA A 133 -7.11 0.03 8.72
N LYS A 134 -6.38 -0.88 8.06
CA LYS A 134 -6.95 -2.12 7.50
C LYS A 134 -7.55 -3.01 8.58
N ALA A 135 -6.79 -3.26 9.65
CA ALA A 135 -7.27 -4.06 10.77
C ALA A 135 -8.52 -3.45 11.44
N ILE A 136 -8.53 -2.13 11.67
CA ILE A 136 -9.72 -1.42 12.19
C ILE A 136 -10.90 -1.61 11.24
N GLY A 137 -10.72 -1.30 9.96
CA GLY A 137 -11.78 -1.34 8.97
C GLY A 137 -12.39 -2.73 8.77
N ILE A 138 -11.57 -3.79 8.81
CA ILE A 138 -12.03 -5.19 8.73
C ILE A 138 -12.86 -5.54 9.95
N ILE A 139 -12.39 -5.26 11.16
CA ILE A 139 -13.10 -5.61 12.41
C ILE A 139 -14.44 -4.87 12.52
N ILE A 140 -14.50 -3.60 12.12
CA ILE A 140 -15.74 -2.83 12.13
C ILE A 140 -16.83 -3.47 11.26
N LYS A 141 -16.45 -4.04 10.11
CA LYS A 141 -17.40 -4.67 9.18
C LYS A 141 -17.58 -6.17 9.39
N ASN A 142 -16.71 -6.80 10.17
CA ASN A 142 -16.71 -8.22 10.50
C ASN A 142 -16.47 -8.40 12.01
N PRO A 143 -17.43 -8.04 12.88
CA PRO A 143 -17.24 -7.98 14.32
C PRO A 143 -16.98 -9.36 14.96
N GLU A 144 -17.25 -10.45 14.27
CA GLU A 144 -16.87 -11.80 14.68
C GLU A 144 -15.35 -12.00 14.77
N PHE A 145 -14.56 -11.13 14.14
CA PHE A 145 -13.10 -11.09 14.19
C PHE A 145 -12.56 -10.01 15.16
N ALA A 146 -13.31 -9.64 16.18
CA ALA A 146 -12.89 -8.64 17.19
C ALA A 146 -11.60 -9.05 17.93
N ASP A 147 -11.34 -10.37 18.11
CA ASP A 147 -10.01 -10.83 18.48
C ASP A 147 -9.08 -10.76 17.24
N VAL A 148 -8.18 -9.78 17.24
CA VAL A 148 -7.24 -9.53 16.13
C VAL A 148 -6.43 -10.77 15.75
N ARG A 149 -6.20 -11.70 16.70
CA ARG A 149 -5.49 -12.95 16.44
C ARG A 149 -6.23 -13.86 15.45
N SER A 150 -7.54 -13.74 15.39
CA SER A 150 -8.36 -14.52 14.45
C SER A 150 -8.22 -14.08 12.98
N LEU A 151 -7.57 -12.94 12.75
CA LEU A 151 -7.29 -12.41 11.42
C LEU A 151 -5.95 -12.92 10.83
N GLU A 152 -5.13 -13.65 11.61
CA GLU A 152 -3.85 -14.16 11.13
C GLU A 152 -4.02 -15.14 9.98
N GLY A 153 -3.17 -15.03 8.96
CA GLY A 153 -3.25 -15.79 7.72
C GLY A 153 -4.36 -15.26 6.81
N VAL A 154 -5.16 -16.16 6.26
CA VAL A 154 -6.31 -15.82 5.40
C VAL A 154 -7.59 -16.05 6.19
N ALA A 155 -8.08 -14.99 6.81
CA ALA A 155 -9.33 -15.06 7.57
C ALA A 155 -10.56 -15.13 6.64
N PRO A 156 -11.60 -15.92 6.97
CA PRO A 156 -12.79 -16.04 6.15
C PRO A 156 -13.78 -14.89 6.39
N THR A 157 -13.32 -13.64 6.24
CA THR A 157 -14.16 -12.45 6.33
C THR A 157 -15.20 -12.46 5.22
N LYS A 158 -16.34 -11.82 5.45
CA LYS A 158 -17.46 -11.80 4.50
C LYS A 158 -17.71 -10.42 3.91
N ASN A 159 -17.41 -9.39 4.68
CA ASN A 159 -17.70 -8.01 4.30
C ASN A 159 -16.41 -7.26 3.96
N LYS A 160 -16.48 -6.40 2.93
CA LYS A 160 -15.41 -5.42 2.68
C LYS A 160 -15.19 -4.56 3.92
N CYS A 161 -13.95 -4.15 4.18
CA CYS A 161 -13.62 -3.23 5.26
C CYS A 161 -14.37 -1.89 5.11
N VAL A 162 -14.32 -1.07 6.14
CA VAL A 162 -14.64 0.37 6.00
C VAL A 162 -13.81 0.92 4.85
N PRO A 163 -14.40 1.73 3.93
CA PRO A 163 -13.63 2.30 2.83
C PRO A 163 -12.40 3.07 3.32
N ILE A 164 -11.23 2.74 2.77
CA ILE A 164 -9.95 3.37 3.12
C ILE A 164 -9.45 4.19 1.93
N ILE A 165 -9.14 5.47 2.17
CA ILE A 165 -8.34 6.32 1.29
C ILE A 165 -6.93 6.35 1.88
N ALA A 166 -5.98 5.78 1.17
CA ALA A 166 -4.61 5.59 1.65
C ALA A 166 -3.67 6.64 1.08
N VAL A 167 -2.98 7.37 1.96
CA VAL A 167 -2.01 8.42 1.61
C VAL A 167 -0.65 8.03 2.17
N PRO A 168 0.19 7.32 1.41
CA PRO A 168 1.51 6.88 1.89
C PRO A 168 2.46 8.07 2.06
N THR A 169 3.26 7.99 3.13
CA THR A 169 4.35 8.94 3.42
C THR A 169 5.73 8.28 3.37
N THR A 170 5.80 7.02 2.96
CA THR A 170 7.03 6.25 2.76
C THR A 170 6.98 5.51 1.44
N ALA A 171 8.10 5.39 0.76
CA ALA A 171 8.25 4.62 -0.46
C ALA A 171 8.93 3.28 -0.14
N GLY A 172 8.17 2.27 0.24
CA GLY A 172 8.70 0.97 0.67
C GLY A 172 7.67 -0.14 0.59
N THR A 173 6.80 -0.23 1.58
CA THR A 173 5.87 -1.36 1.77
C THR A 173 4.77 -1.47 0.71
N ALA A 174 4.43 -0.38 0.03
CA ALA A 174 3.29 -0.29 -0.89
C ALA A 174 1.96 -0.81 -0.25
N ALA A 175 1.79 -0.58 1.07
CA ALA A 175 0.62 -1.06 1.82
C ALA A 175 -0.69 -0.44 1.33
N GLU A 176 -0.62 0.70 0.64
CA GLU A 176 -1.75 1.38 -0.01
C GLU A 176 -2.37 0.59 -1.16
N VAL A 177 -1.64 -0.37 -1.73
CA VAL A 177 -2.09 -1.19 -2.88
C VAL A 177 -2.08 -2.69 -2.60
N THR A 178 -1.83 -3.11 -1.35
CA THR A 178 -1.74 -4.53 -0.98
C THR A 178 -2.97 -5.03 -0.22
N ILE A 179 -3.16 -6.33 -0.25
CA ILE A 179 -4.17 -7.06 0.53
C ILE A 179 -3.59 -7.62 1.84
N ASN A 180 -2.39 -7.20 2.21
CA ASN A 180 -1.69 -7.69 3.40
C ASN A 180 -1.62 -6.58 4.44
N TYR A 181 -1.61 -6.97 5.71
CA TYR A 181 -1.28 -6.11 6.84
C TYR A 181 -0.62 -6.93 7.94
N VAL A 182 0.18 -6.27 8.78
CA VAL A 182 0.98 -6.95 9.81
C VAL A 182 0.71 -6.32 11.16
N ILE A 183 0.22 -7.14 12.10
CA ILE A 183 -0.05 -6.73 13.48
C ILE A 183 0.83 -7.53 14.43
N THR A 184 1.37 -6.85 15.44
CA THR A 184 2.24 -7.46 16.44
C THR A 184 1.41 -8.00 17.61
N ASP A 185 1.51 -9.29 17.87
CA ASP A 185 1.10 -9.89 19.13
C ASP A 185 2.22 -9.70 20.16
N ALA A 186 2.09 -8.65 20.98
CA ALA A 186 3.09 -8.29 21.98
C ALA A 186 3.22 -9.34 23.09
N GLU A 187 2.15 -10.07 23.41
CA GLU A 187 2.17 -11.13 24.42
C GLU A 187 3.02 -12.33 23.96
N LYS A 188 2.94 -12.66 22.67
CA LYS A 188 3.69 -13.76 22.06
C LYS A 188 4.98 -13.30 21.40
N ASN A 189 5.29 -12.00 21.45
CA ASN A 189 6.44 -11.36 20.81
C ASN A 189 6.64 -11.80 19.35
N ARG A 190 5.57 -11.75 18.55
CA ARG A 190 5.60 -12.15 17.15
C ARG A 190 4.75 -11.26 16.26
N LYS A 191 5.12 -11.17 14.99
CA LYS A 191 4.34 -10.52 13.94
C LYS A 191 3.34 -11.50 13.35
N MET A 192 2.09 -11.09 13.24
CA MET A 192 1.02 -11.80 12.56
C MET A 192 0.83 -11.17 11.20
N VAL A 193 0.99 -11.97 10.15
CA VAL A 193 0.69 -11.55 8.78
C VAL A 193 -0.76 -11.91 8.50
N CYS A 194 -1.56 -10.90 8.18
CA CYS A 194 -2.96 -11.04 7.81
C CYS A 194 -3.11 -10.77 6.30
N VAL A 195 -3.93 -11.54 5.63
CA VAL A 195 -4.15 -11.46 4.18
C VAL A 195 -5.64 -11.49 3.90
N ASP A 196 -6.18 -10.39 3.39
CA ASP A 196 -7.60 -10.29 3.09
C ASP A 196 -7.85 -9.40 1.86
N VAL A 197 -8.54 -9.93 0.87
CA VAL A 197 -8.91 -9.16 -0.32
C VAL A 197 -9.94 -8.06 -0.04
N HIS A 198 -10.59 -8.13 1.11
CA HIS A 198 -11.59 -7.15 1.54
C HIS A 198 -10.98 -5.90 2.17
N ASP A 199 -9.67 -5.91 2.50
CA ASP A 199 -9.00 -4.81 3.17
C ASP A 199 -8.26 -3.84 2.25
N ILE A 200 -8.16 -4.15 0.96
CA ILE A 200 -7.46 -3.27 0.02
C ILE A 200 -8.10 -1.88 0.04
N PRO A 201 -7.31 -0.79 0.20
CA PRO A 201 -7.83 0.55 0.15
C PRO A 201 -8.60 0.81 -1.15
N VAL A 202 -9.75 1.44 -1.08
CA VAL A 202 -10.54 1.77 -2.27
C VAL A 202 -9.86 2.83 -3.12
N VAL A 203 -9.10 3.72 -2.47
CA VAL A 203 -8.32 4.78 -3.13
C VAL A 203 -6.90 4.78 -2.59
N ALA A 204 -5.92 4.85 -3.49
CA ALA A 204 -4.53 5.15 -3.16
C ALA A 204 -4.15 6.53 -3.72
N VAL A 205 -3.56 7.39 -2.88
CA VAL A 205 -3.13 8.75 -3.24
C VAL A 205 -1.63 8.84 -3.02
N VAL A 206 -0.86 8.57 -4.07
CA VAL A 206 0.60 8.53 -4.03
C VAL A 206 1.16 9.88 -4.47
N ASP A 207 1.37 10.76 -3.49
CA ASP A 207 1.88 12.10 -3.69
C ASP A 207 3.33 12.20 -3.18
N PRO A 208 4.33 12.47 -4.04
CA PRO A 208 5.72 12.59 -3.62
C PRO A 208 5.94 13.73 -2.61
N ASP A 209 5.09 14.75 -2.58
CA ASP A 209 5.17 15.83 -1.59
C ASP A 209 4.89 15.33 -0.16
N MET A 210 4.17 14.22 -0.01
CA MET A 210 3.94 13.58 1.29
C MET A 210 5.17 12.84 1.81
N MET A 211 6.13 12.51 0.94
CA MET A 211 7.34 11.75 1.23
C MET A 211 8.60 12.63 1.27
N SER A 212 8.53 13.88 0.80
CA SER A 212 9.68 14.76 0.60
C SER A 212 10.44 15.12 1.87
N SER A 213 9.81 15.01 3.04
CA SER A 213 10.42 15.31 4.36
C SER A 213 10.96 14.08 5.09
N MET A 214 11.01 12.91 4.45
CA MET A 214 11.57 11.71 5.08
C MET A 214 13.05 11.89 5.42
N PRO A 215 13.48 11.49 6.64
CA PRO A 215 14.91 11.45 6.98
C PRO A 215 15.70 10.51 6.06
N LYS A 216 16.94 10.86 5.73
CA LYS A 216 17.83 10.07 4.83
C LYS A 216 17.90 8.59 5.18
N GLY A 217 18.03 8.27 6.46
CA GLY A 217 18.08 6.89 6.95
C GLY A 217 16.79 6.11 6.67
N LEU A 218 15.65 6.77 6.85
CA LEU A 218 14.34 6.17 6.54
C LEU A 218 14.16 6.00 5.03
N THR A 219 14.53 7.00 4.23
CA THR A 219 14.49 6.92 2.76
C THR A 219 15.32 5.75 2.24
N ALA A 220 16.54 5.56 2.76
CA ALA A 220 17.39 4.44 2.40
C ALA A 220 16.78 3.09 2.80
N ALA A 221 16.29 2.97 4.04
CA ALA A 221 15.73 1.74 4.57
C ALA A 221 14.47 1.32 3.80
N THR A 222 13.52 2.24 3.59
CA THR A 222 12.27 1.93 2.89
C THR A 222 12.49 1.71 1.41
N GLY A 223 13.41 2.45 0.76
CA GLY A 223 13.76 2.22 -0.64
C GLY A 223 14.46 0.87 -0.87
N MET A 224 15.30 0.41 0.07
CA MET A 224 15.86 -0.94 0.02
C MET A 224 14.80 -2.01 0.26
N ASP A 225 13.82 -1.76 1.13
CA ASP A 225 12.66 -2.62 1.32
C ASP A 225 11.88 -2.78 0.00
N ALA A 226 11.55 -1.68 -0.67
CA ALA A 226 10.91 -1.70 -1.99
C ALA A 226 11.71 -2.50 -3.03
N LEU A 227 13.03 -2.35 -3.06
CA LEU A 227 13.90 -3.11 -3.97
C LEU A 227 13.86 -4.60 -3.63
N THR A 228 13.89 -4.95 -2.35
CA THR A 228 13.79 -6.34 -1.88
C THR A 228 12.48 -6.97 -2.32
N HIS A 229 11.34 -6.29 -2.08
CA HIS A 229 10.02 -6.74 -2.53
C HIS A 229 9.96 -6.97 -4.05
N ALA A 230 10.55 -6.06 -4.84
CA ALA A 230 10.59 -6.20 -6.29
C ALA A 230 11.44 -7.41 -6.74
N ILE A 231 12.57 -7.69 -6.08
CA ILE A 231 13.41 -8.86 -6.36
C ILE A 231 12.69 -10.15 -5.96
N GLU A 232 12.13 -10.21 -4.75
CA GLU A 232 11.41 -11.38 -4.22
C GLU A 232 10.21 -11.71 -5.10
N GLY A 233 9.40 -10.72 -5.47
CA GLY A 233 8.27 -10.90 -6.35
C GLY A 233 8.65 -11.42 -7.74
N TYR A 234 9.82 -11.01 -8.26
CA TYR A 234 10.34 -11.49 -9.54
C TYR A 234 10.83 -12.95 -9.49
N ILE A 235 11.44 -13.37 -8.35
CA ILE A 235 12.02 -14.71 -8.23
C ILE A 235 11.06 -15.75 -7.65
N THR A 236 9.93 -15.33 -7.09
CA THR A 236 8.95 -16.23 -6.46
C THR A 236 8.38 -17.26 -7.44
N LYS A 237 7.97 -18.42 -6.92
CA LYS A 237 7.34 -19.48 -7.73
C LYS A 237 5.99 -19.08 -8.32
N GLY A 238 5.29 -18.14 -7.68
CA GLY A 238 4.02 -17.60 -8.14
C GLY A 238 4.15 -16.53 -9.23
N ALA A 239 5.37 -16.11 -9.59
CA ALA A 239 5.61 -15.08 -10.59
C ALA A 239 5.08 -15.48 -11.98
N TRP A 240 4.53 -14.52 -12.70
CA TRP A 240 3.99 -14.67 -14.04
C TRP A 240 4.26 -13.42 -14.89
N ALA A 241 3.96 -13.48 -16.18
CA ALA A 241 4.39 -12.44 -17.13
C ALA A 241 4.02 -11.01 -16.69
N MET A 242 2.80 -10.79 -16.19
CA MET A 242 2.35 -9.47 -15.75
C MET A 242 3.08 -9.02 -14.48
N SER A 243 3.20 -9.88 -13.45
CA SER A 243 3.94 -9.52 -12.24
C SER A 243 5.43 -9.31 -12.54
N ASP A 244 6.03 -10.10 -13.43
CA ASP A 244 7.43 -9.94 -13.86
C ASP A 244 7.69 -8.56 -14.47
N MET A 245 6.75 -8.06 -15.28
CA MET A 245 6.85 -6.74 -15.91
C MET A 245 6.93 -5.62 -14.86
N PHE A 246 6.04 -5.63 -13.87
CA PHE A 246 6.05 -4.64 -12.79
C PHE A 246 7.31 -4.74 -11.93
N HIS A 247 7.71 -5.94 -11.52
CA HIS A 247 8.89 -6.13 -10.68
C HIS A 247 10.18 -5.71 -11.38
N LEU A 248 10.36 -6.08 -12.65
CA LEU A 248 11.53 -5.65 -13.43
C LEU A 248 11.58 -4.13 -13.59
N LYS A 249 10.44 -3.50 -13.82
CA LYS A 249 10.38 -2.04 -13.94
C LYS A 249 10.66 -1.35 -12.60
N ALA A 250 10.13 -1.87 -11.51
CA ALA A 250 10.42 -1.38 -10.17
C ALA A 250 11.93 -1.48 -9.84
N ILE A 251 12.57 -2.62 -10.11
CA ILE A 251 14.02 -2.80 -9.93
C ILE A 251 14.78 -1.76 -10.74
N GLU A 252 14.40 -1.54 -12.00
CA GLU A 252 15.05 -0.55 -12.87
C GLU A 252 14.96 0.86 -12.30
N ILE A 253 13.76 1.30 -11.91
CA ILE A 253 13.51 2.65 -11.39
C ILE A 253 14.24 2.85 -10.05
N ILE A 254 14.07 1.93 -9.09
CA ILE A 254 14.67 2.05 -7.76
C ILE A 254 16.20 2.07 -7.85
N SER A 255 16.79 1.21 -8.68
CA SER A 255 18.25 1.16 -8.84
C SER A 255 18.86 2.45 -9.39
N LYS A 256 18.10 3.21 -10.17
CA LYS A 256 18.54 4.49 -10.74
C LYS A 256 18.30 5.66 -9.79
N SER A 257 17.22 5.63 -9.02
CA SER A 257 16.69 6.81 -8.29
C SER A 257 17.02 6.80 -6.80
N LEU A 258 17.15 5.63 -6.15
CA LEU A 258 17.25 5.54 -4.70
C LEU A 258 18.46 6.31 -4.13
N ARG A 259 19.62 6.22 -4.78
CA ARG A 259 20.83 6.91 -4.31
C ARG A 259 20.64 8.42 -4.30
N GLY A 260 20.11 8.97 -5.41
CA GLY A 260 19.81 10.39 -5.51
C GLY A 260 18.75 10.83 -4.48
N ALA A 261 17.72 10.01 -4.24
CA ALA A 261 16.70 10.30 -3.24
C ALA A 261 17.25 10.33 -1.81
N VAL A 262 18.25 9.49 -1.49
CA VAL A 262 18.92 9.50 -0.17
C VAL A 262 19.86 10.68 -0.03
N GLU A 263 20.57 11.07 -1.09
CA GLU A 263 21.53 12.17 -1.06
C GLU A 263 20.84 13.54 -1.03
N ASN A 264 19.75 13.69 -1.75
CA ASN A 264 19.00 14.94 -1.96
C ASN A 264 17.51 14.73 -1.60
N THR A 265 17.19 14.83 -0.32
CA THR A 265 15.78 14.75 0.13
C THR A 265 14.91 15.85 -0.47
N ASP A 266 15.50 16.99 -0.84
CA ASP A 266 14.80 18.10 -1.52
C ASP A 266 14.58 17.85 -3.02
N SER A 267 15.31 16.93 -3.64
CA SER A 267 15.22 16.61 -5.06
C SER A 267 14.38 15.36 -5.37
N ILE A 268 13.69 14.79 -4.40
CA ILE A 268 12.70 13.72 -4.66
C ILE A 268 11.66 14.20 -5.69
N ARG A 269 11.34 15.51 -5.69
CA ARG A 269 10.48 16.15 -6.71
C ARG A 269 11.06 16.08 -8.14
N GLU A 270 12.38 16.17 -8.28
CA GLU A 270 13.05 16.24 -9.59
C GLU A 270 13.52 14.86 -10.09
N ASN A 271 13.81 13.92 -9.20
CA ASN A 271 14.43 12.63 -9.54
C ASN A 271 13.46 11.44 -9.59
N LEU A 272 12.30 11.53 -8.97
CA LEU A 272 11.17 10.72 -9.38
C LEU A 272 10.67 11.34 -10.68
N ASP A 273 11.21 10.90 -11.80
CA ASP A 273 10.71 11.25 -13.13
C ASP A 273 9.30 10.62 -13.26
N MET A 274 8.36 11.22 -12.50
CA MET A 274 6.95 10.83 -12.47
C MET A 274 6.36 10.89 -13.87
N LYS A 275 6.91 11.78 -14.74
CA LYS A 275 6.56 11.85 -16.16
C LYS A 275 6.83 10.51 -16.85
N LYS A 276 7.96 9.84 -16.55
CA LYS A 276 8.23 8.50 -17.07
C LYS A 276 7.36 7.39 -16.48
N ILE A 277 6.91 7.52 -15.24
CA ILE A 277 5.93 6.58 -14.66
C ILE A 277 4.58 6.74 -15.37
N TYR A 278 4.15 7.97 -15.64
CA TYR A 278 2.93 8.24 -16.40
C TYR A 278 3.03 7.74 -17.85
N GLU A 279 4.16 7.98 -18.54
CA GLU A 279 4.39 7.49 -19.92
C GLU A 279 4.41 5.94 -20.05
N ILE A 280 4.43 5.22 -18.94
CA ILE A 280 4.40 3.74 -18.91
C ILE A 280 3.01 3.22 -18.57
N LEU A 281 2.19 4.03 -17.92
CA LEU A 281 0.82 3.66 -17.51
C LEU A 281 -0.23 4.09 -18.56
N GLU A 282 0.12 4.97 -19.51
CA GLU A 282 -0.62 5.24 -20.75
C GLU A 282 -0.26 4.21 -21.85
#